data_8d498b38ae40b820f4fdfda362855648
#
_entry.id   8d498b38ae40b820f4fdfda362855648
#
_cell.length_a   1.000
_cell.length_b   1.000
_cell.length_c   1.000
_cell.angle_alpha   90.00
_cell.angle_beta   90.00
_cell.angle_gamma   90.00
#
_symmetry.space_group_name_H-M   'P 1'
#
loop_
_entity.id
_entity.type
_entity.pdbx_description
1 polymer ?
#
loop_
_entity_poly.entity_id
_entity_poly.type
_entity_poly.pdbx_seq_one_letter_code
_entity_poly.pdbx_strand_id
1 'polypeptide(L)'
;MKVRVFVVLVVVCCAVAMVSSIGSQKVLSQNPTAPVVKALPAGFTIPPQDVPCILPGMRVNLQCLIKNDPDFIRVRAEEAGLEAQALAAAQAGGLDPFHQVETLGQLEIFDPNLSVNNNLACSFCHDPAAGYANGSSVLSVFTGGSNPGSVPITVHGAYPDNRIAKRNPQSYVYSPYFPPLQYNATQGDFYGGNFWDARATGFRLQNSAAEQGQDPPVDPEEMANPDTACVVWKLSLSKYKFFFEQVWGTGSLDIAWPSDVATVCSTPKGAAIFGTNTTPLNLSPSERTRANQAFDEFGQAIASYEISSSVSPFTSKFDAYLANSTTTPLTAQEKRGYDLFRGKAMCNTCHLDGRSNTATGTDTGMATNVAPMFTDFTYNNLGLPRNVILPWYSEDTPDQFGFTGNPLGPGFTDEGVGLFLDGYYGAPPNLTWGQFLPFFEGKFQTSTVRDVGKVPYSGFVKAYMHNGYLLSLKEVVHFYNTRDVYPQPVLSGHCPAGTVEKVTCWPMPEDPNNENMTIGKLGLSSSEEDDVVAFLRTLTDGFFQPAATFASTPASLARKPATPPKR
;
A
#
# COMPACT_ATOMS: atom_id res chain seq x y z
N MET A 1 22.08 27.36 65.85
CA MET A 1 21.56 26.13 65.27
C MET A 1 20.63 26.45 64.10
N LYS A 2 21.17 27.06 63.03
CA LYS A 2 20.44 27.41 61.78
C LYS A 2 21.42 27.61 60.64
N VAL A 3 22.13 26.57 60.17
CA VAL A 3 23.03 26.68 58.97
C VAL A 3 23.22 25.31 58.26
N ARG A 4 22.28 24.37 58.38
CA ARG A 4 22.45 23.05 57.70
C ARG A 4 21.30 22.60 56.78
N VAL A 5 20.39 23.51 56.35
CA VAL A 5 19.23 23.13 55.50
C VAL A 5 19.35 23.71 54.08
N PHE A 6 20.33 24.55 53.78
CA PHE A 6 20.38 25.26 52.49
C PHE A 6 21.31 24.63 51.43
N VAL A 7 22.10 23.59 51.77
CA VAL A 7 23.07 22.99 50.82
C VAL A 7 22.49 21.74 50.06
N VAL A 8 21.38 21.18 50.55
CA VAL A 8 20.85 19.92 49.92
C VAL A 8 19.86 20.23 48.75
N LEU A 9 19.29 21.44 48.69
CA LEU A 9 18.31 21.79 47.64
C LEU A 9 18.97 22.28 46.33
N VAL A 10 20.21 22.71 46.35
CA VAL A 10 20.92 23.20 45.14
C VAL A 10 21.57 22.07 44.33
N VAL A 11 21.89 20.94 44.97
CA VAL A 11 22.51 19.80 44.28
C VAL A 11 21.46 18.92 43.54
N VAL A 12 20.17 18.95 43.97
CA VAL A 12 19.12 18.20 43.30
C VAL A 12 18.59 18.94 42.06
N CYS A 13 18.62 20.27 42.03
CA CYS A 13 18.22 21.02 40.83
C CYS A 13 19.25 20.99 39.69
N CYS A 14 20.53 20.77 39.97
CA CYS A 14 21.54 20.66 38.91
C CYS A 14 21.65 19.23 38.32
N ALA A 15 21.16 18.21 39.01
CA ALA A 15 21.17 16.81 38.50
C ALA A 15 19.95 16.51 37.60
N VAL A 16 18.85 17.25 37.71
CA VAL A 16 17.66 17.10 36.86
C VAL A 16 17.80 17.91 35.56
N ALA A 17 18.68 18.91 35.52
CA ALA A 17 18.93 19.71 34.32
C ALA A 17 19.99 19.10 33.37
N MET A 18 20.66 18.00 33.73
CA MET A 18 21.64 17.33 32.86
C MET A 18 21.16 16.00 32.25
N VAL A 19 19.92 15.57 32.50
CA VAL A 19 19.35 14.35 31.89
C VAL A 19 18.40 14.67 30.74
N SER A 20 18.09 15.95 30.50
CA SER A 20 17.18 16.38 29.43
C SER A 20 17.87 16.96 28.19
N SER A 21 19.14 16.64 27.94
CA SER A 21 19.87 17.07 26.74
C SER A 21 20.69 15.96 26.06
N ILE A 22 20.29 14.71 26.21
CA ILE A 22 20.59 13.68 25.21
C ILE A 22 19.37 13.68 24.29
N GLY A 23 19.14 14.79 23.64
CA GLY A 23 18.33 14.84 22.44
C GLY A 23 19.03 13.97 21.40
N SER A 24 18.31 13.02 20.84
CA SER A 24 18.70 12.31 19.65
C SER A 24 19.31 13.31 18.68
N GLN A 25 20.62 13.27 18.49
CA GLN A 25 21.21 13.91 17.32
C GLN A 25 20.67 13.12 16.14
N LYS A 26 19.56 13.59 15.54
CA LYS A 26 19.21 13.20 14.18
C LYS A 26 20.50 13.37 13.38
N VAL A 27 21.05 12.27 12.93
CA VAL A 27 22.14 12.33 11.94
C VAL A 27 21.53 13.02 10.75
N LEU A 28 21.86 14.30 10.56
CA LEU A 28 21.45 15.06 9.39
C LEU A 28 21.99 14.29 8.18
N SER A 29 21.10 13.61 7.49
CA SER A 29 21.41 12.98 6.21
C SER A 29 21.95 14.08 5.30
N GLN A 30 23.16 13.88 4.81
CA GLN A 30 23.79 14.82 3.89
C GLN A 30 22.89 14.97 2.66
N ASN A 31 22.71 16.21 2.21
CA ASN A 31 22.01 16.56 0.97
C ASN A 31 22.36 15.55 -0.13
N PRO A 32 21.40 14.96 -0.83
CA PRO A 32 21.66 14.10 -1.96
C PRO A 32 22.39 14.93 -3.03
N THR A 33 23.68 14.68 -3.17
CA THR A 33 24.44 15.16 -4.33
C THR A 33 23.81 14.59 -5.59
N ALA A 34 23.88 15.31 -6.69
CA ALA A 34 23.24 15.12 -7.99
C ALA A 34 22.89 13.64 -8.35
N PRO A 35 21.75 13.40 -9.02
CA PRO A 35 21.24 12.06 -9.26
C PRO A 35 22.31 11.20 -9.95
N VAL A 36 22.70 10.14 -9.27
CA VAL A 36 23.56 9.11 -9.86
C VAL A 36 22.78 8.49 -11.02
N VAL A 37 23.32 8.55 -12.23
CA VAL A 37 22.75 7.87 -13.38
C VAL A 37 22.74 6.37 -13.07
N LYS A 38 21.60 5.85 -12.68
CA LYS A 38 21.41 4.44 -12.35
C LYS A 38 21.36 3.66 -13.67
N ALA A 39 22.14 2.59 -13.78
CA ALA A 39 22.04 1.70 -14.93
C ALA A 39 20.63 1.10 -15.00
N LEU A 40 20.07 1.00 -16.20
CA LEU A 40 18.78 0.34 -16.41
C LEU A 40 18.87 -1.14 -15.99
N PRO A 41 17.79 -1.73 -15.48
CA PRO A 41 17.75 -3.15 -15.17
C PRO A 41 18.15 -4.00 -16.38
N ALA A 42 18.85 -5.11 -16.14
CA ALA A 42 19.27 -6.00 -17.21
C ALA A 42 18.07 -6.51 -18.02
N GLY A 43 18.11 -6.31 -19.32
CA GLY A 43 17.04 -6.71 -20.25
C GLY A 43 15.88 -5.72 -20.35
N PHE A 44 15.84 -4.65 -19.56
CA PHE A 44 14.85 -3.59 -19.72
C PHE A 44 15.22 -2.66 -20.87
N THR A 45 14.25 -2.40 -21.73
CA THR A 45 14.36 -1.42 -22.82
C THR A 45 13.22 -0.43 -22.70
N ILE A 46 13.54 0.86 -22.70
CA ILE A 46 12.52 1.91 -22.67
C ILE A 46 11.68 1.77 -23.95
N PRO A 47 10.34 1.66 -23.83
CA PRO A 47 9.47 1.64 -24.99
C PRO A 47 9.73 2.87 -25.88
N PRO A 48 9.80 2.74 -27.22
CA PRO A 48 10.10 3.88 -28.10
C PRO A 48 9.17 5.09 -27.91
N GLN A 49 7.92 4.86 -27.55
CA GLN A 49 6.92 5.90 -27.28
C GLN A 49 7.26 6.72 -26.02
N ASP A 50 7.98 6.12 -25.06
CA ASP A 50 8.30 6.74 -23.78
C ASP A 50 9.63 7.49 -23.82
N VAL A 51 10.48 7.22 -24.81
CA VAL A 51 11.77 7.91 -24.97
C VAL A 51 11.64 9.44 -24.91
N PRO A 52 10.63 10.09 -25.56
CA PRO A 52 10.42 11.53 -25.45
C PRO A 52 10.04 12.00 -24.05
N CYS A 53 9.53 11.10 -23.21
CA CYS A 53 9.09 11.39 -21.85
C CYS A 53 10.23 11.25 -20.83
N ILE A 54 11.37 10.70 -21.23
CA ILE A 54 12.54 10.55 -20.36
C ILE A 54 13.41 11.80 -20.50
N LEU A 55 13.56 12.53 -19.42
CA LEU A 55 14.29 13.78 -19.33
C LEU A 55 15.79 13.53 -19.03
N PRO A 56 16.67 14.54 -19.25
CA PRO A 56 18.05 14.46 -18.83
C PRO A 56 18.18 14.12 -17.33
N GLY A 57 19.14 13.25 -16.99
CA GLY A 57 19.33 12.77 -15.63
C GLY A 57 18.35 11.65 -15.22
N MET A 58 17.73 10.97 -16.21
CA MET A 58 16.80 9.85 -15.99
C MET A 58 15.55 10.21 -15.20
N ARG A 59 15.14 11.47 -15.24
CA ARG A 59 13.83 11.92 -14.74
C ARG A 59 12.74 11.62 -15.76
N VAL A 60 11.49 11.56 -15.31
CA VAL A 60 10.35 11.33 -16.19
C VAL A 60 9.40 12.52 -16.20
N ASN A 61 8.80 12.78 -17.36
CA ASN A 61 7.65 13.66 -17.48
C ASN A 61 6.39 12.80 -17.35
N LEU A 62 5.76 12.81 -16.17
CA LEU A 62 4.62 11.95 -15.86
C LEU A 62 3.42 12.22 -16.79
N GLN A 63 3.15 13.48 -17.14
CA GLN A 63 2.06 13.81 -18.07
C GLN A 63 2.30 13.27 -19.49
N CYS A 64 3.55 13.19 -19.89
CA CYS A 64 3.94 12.55 -21.13
C CYS A 64 3.73 11.04 -21.08
N LEU A 65 4.18 10.37 -20.00
CA LEU A 65 4.01 8.93 -19.81
C LEU A 65 2.53 8.54 -19.77
N ILE A 66 1.69 9.26 -19.03
CA ILE A 66 0.25 8.99 -18.94
C ILE A 66 -0.42 8.92 -20.33
N LYS A 67 0.12 9.63 -21.32
CA LYS A 67 -0.41 9.66 -22.69
C LYS A 67 0.20 8.61 -23.61
N ASN A 68 1.45 8.26 -23.42
CA ASN A 68 2.24 7.56 -24.43
C ASN A 68 2.68 6.15 -23.98
N ASP A 69 2.82 5.91 -22.68
CA ASP A 69 3.25 4.61 -22.15
C ASP A 69 2.24 3.52 -22.52
N PRO A 70 2.67 2.47 -23.23
CA PRO A 70 1.81 1.34 -23.60
C PRO A 70 1.13 0.67 -22.42
N ASP A 71 1.80 0.63 -21.26
CA ASP A 71 1.24 0.06 -20.04
C ASP A 71 0.06 0.89 -19.55
N PHE A 72 0.15 2.22 -19.54
CA PHE A 72 -0.98 3.08 -19.17
C PHE A 72 -2.14 2.99 -20.17
N ILE A 73 -1.84 2.89 -21.46
CA ILE A 73 -2.87 2.69 -22.48
C ILE A 73 -3.60 1.36 -22.24
N ARG A 74 -2.86 0.29 -21.92
CA ARG A 74 -3.43 -1.02 -21.57
C ARG A 74 -4.29 -0.95 -20.30
N VAL A 75 -3.77 -0.37 -19.21
CA VAL A 75 -4.51 -0.23 -17.94
C VAL A 75 -5.83 0.52 -18.15
N ARG A 76 -5.83 1.63 -18.90
CA ARG A 76 -7.06 2.38 -19.17
C ARG A 76 -8.05 1.62 -20.05
N ALA A 77 -7.58 0.81 -21.00
CA ALA A 77 -8.45 -0.03 -21.81
C ALA A 77 -9.09 -1.15 -20.97
N GLU A 78 -8.33 -1.75 -20.06
CA GLU A 78 -8.81 -2.76 -19.11
C GLU A 78 -9.81 -2.16 -18.11
N GLU A 79 -9.51 -1.00 -17.55
CA GLU A 79 -10.38 -0.20 -16.68
C GLU A 79 -11.76 0.03 -17.34
N ALA A 80 -11.76 0.57 -18.55
CA ALA A 80 -13.00 0.84 -19.29
C ALA A 80 -13.79 -0.46 -19.60
N GLY A 81 -13.07 -1.56 -19.88
CA GLY A 81 -13.70 -2.86 -20.14
C GLY A 81 -14.36 -3.45 -18.89
N LEU A 82 -13.68 -3.43 -17.76
CA LEU A 82 -14.17 -3.96 -16.48
C LEU A 82 -15.32 -3.12 -15.92
N GLU A 83 -15.26 -1.78 -16.07
CA GLU A 83 -16.35 -0.89 -15.70
C GLU A 83 -17.60 -1.16 -16.58
N ALA A 84 -17.42 -1.32 -17.88
CA ALA A 84 -18.54 -1.61 -18.79
C ALA A 84 -19.17 -2.98 -18.49
N GLN A 85 -18.39 -3.98 -18.15
CA GLN A 85 -18.88 -5.29 -17.74
C GLN A 85 -19.73 -5.20 -16.46
N ALA A 86 -19.24 -4.51 -15.44
CA ALA A 86 -19.95 -4.32 -14.18
C ALA A 86 -21.26 -3.53 -14.39
N LEU A 87 -21.24 -2.49 -15.23
CA LEU A 87 -22.43 -1.71 -15.55
C LEU A 87 -23.49 -2.55 -16.28
N ALA A 88 -23.07 -3.40 -17.21
CA ALA A 88 -23.98 -4.31 -17.90
C ALA A 88 -24.63 -5.32 -16.93
N ALA A 89 -23.84 -5.85 -15.97
CA ALA A 89 -24.37 -6.74 -14.94
C ALA A 89 -25.38 -6.04 -14.02
N ALA A 90 -25.07 -4.81 -13.59
CA ALA A 90 -25.97 -3.99 -12.78
C ALA A 90 -27.29 -3.68 -13.51
N GLN A 91 -27.24 -3.37 -14.81
CA GLN A 91 -28.41 -3.10 -15.64
C GLN A 91 -29.25 -4.33 -15.96
N ALA A 92 -28.62 -5.48 -16.10
CA ALA A 92 -29.31 -6.73 -16.36
C ALA A 92 -30.21 -7.18 -15.19
N GLY A 93 -29.84 -6.79 -13.96
CA GLY A 93 -30.53 -7.17 -12.74
C GLY A 93 -30.37 -8.67 -12.38
N GLY A 94 -31.09 -9.11 -11.36
CA GLY A 94 -31.09 -10.52 -10.95
C GLY A 94 -29.90 -10.96 -10.09
N LEU A 95 -28.97 -10.05 -9.77
CA LEU A 95 -27.91 -10.32 -8.80
C LEU A 95 -28.49 -10.46 -7.39
N ASP A 96 -28.00 -11.44 -6.64
CA ASP A 96 -28.31 -11.51 -5.21
C ASP A 96 -27.64 -10.36 -4.45
N PRO A 97 -28.06 -10.06 -3.20
CA PRO A 97 -27.57 -8.89 -2.47
C PRO A 97 -26.05 -8.85 -2.27
N PHE A 98 -25.38 -10.00 -2.19
CA PHE A 98 -23.93 -10.06 -2.02
C PHE A 98 -23.23 -9.64 -3.32
N HIS A 99 -23.58 -10.25 -4.45
CA HIS A 99 -23.03 -9.89 -5.75
C HIS A 99 -23.42 -8.48 -6.22
N GLN A 100 -24.53 -7.90 -5.70
CA GLN A 100 -24.85 -6.49 -5.95
C GLN A 100 -23.78 -5.58 -5.34
N VAL A 101 -23.37 -5.81 -4.07
CA VAL A 101 -22.35 -4.99 -3.41
C VAL A 101 -20.99 -5.16 -4.08
N GLU A 102 -20.61 -6.39 -4.45
CA GLU A 102 -19.37 -6.65 -5.21
C GLU A 102 -19.34 -5.90 -6.55
N THR A 103 -20.45 -5.96 -7.31
CA THR A 103 -20.58 -5.29 -8.61
C THR A 103 -20.52 -3.77 -8.45
N LEU A 104 -21.10 -3.23 -7.38
CA LEU A 104 -21.01 -1.80 -7.08
C LEU A 104 -19.55 -1.41 -6.78
N GLY A 105 -18.85 -2.14 -5.93
CA GLY A 105 -17.44 -1.88 -5.65
C GLY A 105 -16.56 -1.99 -6.90
N GLN A 106 -16.85 -2.91 -7.81
CA GLN A 106 -16.19 -2.97 -9.11
C GLN A 106 -16.41 -1.69 -9.93
N LEU A 107 -17.65 -1.18 -10.00
CA LEU A 107 -17.95 0.07 -10.68
C LEU A 107 -17.17 1.24 -10.09
N GLU A 108 -17.05 1.30 -8.78
CA GLU A 108 -16.35 2.38 -8.06
C GLU A 108 -14.83 2.33 -8.24
N ILE A 109 -14.21 1.14 -8.19
CA ILE A 109 -12.75 0.96 -8.38
C ILE A 109 -12.31 1.35 -9.79
N PHE A 110 -13.17 1.14 -10.80
CA PHE A 110 -12.84 1.43 -12.21
C PHE A 110 -13.39 2.77 -12.72
N ASP A 111 -13.97 3.62 -11.85
CA ASP A 111 -14.51 4.93 -12.27
C ASP A 111 -13.50 6.08 -12.10
N PRO A 112 -12.88 6.57 -13.19
CA PRO A 112 -11.94 7.70 -13.11
C PRO A 112 -12.62 9.02 -12.74
N ASN A 113 -13.96 9.11 -12.85
CA ASN A 113 -14.70 10.34 -12.52
C ASN A 113 -14.75 10.61 -11.02
N LEU A 114 -14.37 9.64 -10.17
CA LEU A 114 -14.32 9.83 -8.73
C LEU A 114 -13.12 10.67 -8.27
N SER A 115 -12.10 10.87 -9.10
CA SER A 115 -10.98 11.77 -8.79
C SER A 115 -11.32 13.25 -9.04
N VAL A 116 -10.58 14.18 -8.42
CA VAL A 116 -10.86 15.63 -8.52
C VAL A 116 -10.92 16.12 -9.97
N ASN A 117 -10.06 15.61 -10.84
CA ASN A 117 -9.98 15.96 -12.26
C ASN A 117 -10.68 14.97 -13.21
N ASN A 118 -11.44 14.01 -12.68
CA ASN A 118 -12.15 12.98 -13.46
C ASN A 118 -11.21 12.19 -14.40
N ASN A 119 -10.01 11.84 -13.94
CA ASN A 119 -8.95 11.29 -14.77
C ASN A 119 -8.18 10.12 -14.14
N LEU A 120 -8.51 9.72 -12.90
CA LEU A 120 -7.80 8.70 -12.16
C LEU A 120 -8.78 7.78 -11.42
N ALA A 121 -8.78 6.49 -11.77
CA ALA A 121 -9.45 5.41 -11.03
C ALA A 121 -8.45 4.68 -10.11
N CYS A 122 -8.94 3.91 -9.14
CA CYS A 122 -8.09 3.09 -8.26
C CYS A 122 -7.26 2.08 -9.06
N SER A 123 -7.86 1.49 -10.10
CA SER A 123 -7.22 0.53 -11.01
C SER A 123 -6.00 1.09 -11.75
N PHE A 124 -5.87 2.39 -11.88
CA PHE A 124 -4.71 3.03 -12.52
C PHE A 124 -3.40 2.73 -11.76
N CYS A 125 -3.45 2.72 -10.43
CA CYS A 125 -2.33 2.39 -9.56
C CYS A 125 -2.33 0.90 -9.15
N HIS A 126 -3.49 0.24 -9.24
CA HIS A 126 -3.71 -1.14 -8.83
C HIS A 126 -4.18 -2.00 -10.03
N ASP A 127 -3.26 -2.23 -10.96
CA ASP A 127 -3.52 -2.99 -12.20
C ASP A 127 -3.84 -4.47 -11.91
N PRO A 128 -5.01 -4.97 -12.31
CA PRO A 128 -5.37 -6.39 -12.14
C PRO A 128 -4.38 -7.36 -12.80
N ALA A 129 -3.85 -7.00 -13.96
CA ALA A 129 -2.88 -7.82 -14.68
C ALA A 129 -1.50 -7.85 -13.99
N ALA A 130 -1.18 -6.86 -13.15
CA ALA A 130 0.04 -6.79 -12.33
C ALA A 130 -0.17 -7.29 -10.89
N GLY A 131 -1.25 -8.01 -10.60
CA GLY A 131 -1.59 -8.46 -9.24
C GLY A 131 -2.05 -7.31 -8.35
N TYR A 132 -2.80 -6.38 -8.92
CA TYR A 132 -3.34 -5.20 -8.24
C TYR A 132 -2.27 -4.32 -7.57
N ALA A 133 -1.12 -4.22 -8.24
CA ALA A 133 -0.02 -3.33 -7.93
C ALA A 133 0.27 -2.45 -9.15
N ASN A 134 1.36 -1.66 -9.11
CA ASN A 134 1.73 -0.77 -10.20
C ASN A 134 1.74 -1.47 -11.57
N GLY A 135 1.03 -0.90 -12.52
CA GLY A 135 0.84 -1.41 -13.87
C GLY A 135 1.81 -0.88 -14.93
N SER A 136 2.89 -0.15 -14.57
CA SER A 136 3.87 0.38 -15.53
C SER A 136 5.31 -0.02 -15.21
N SER A 137 5.97 -0.65 -16.17
CA SER A 137 7.40 -0.96 -16.08
C SER A 137 8.26 0.31 -16.03
N VAL A 138 7.88 1.35 -16.75
CA VAL A 138 8.63 2.62 -16.79
C VAL A 138 8.56 3.29 -15.42
N LEU A 139 7.39 3.36 -14.77
CA LEU A 139 7.30 3.88 -13.41
C LEU A 139 8.08 3.02 -12.41
N SER A 140 8.01 1.70 -12.54
CA SER A 140 8.81 0.81 -11.68
C SER A 140 10.30 1.17 -11.71
N VAL A 141 10.82 1.44 -12.90
CA VAL A 141 12.26 1.74 -13.11
C VAL A 141 12.62 3.17 -12.70
N PHE A 142 11.76 4.16 -12.98
CA PHE A 142 12.13 5.57 -12.86
C PHE A 142 11.55 6.28 -11.63
N THR A 143 10.49 5.73 -11.01
CA THR A 143 9.86 6.32 -9.84
C THR A 143 9.72 5.33 -8.68
N GLY A 144 10.36 4.15 -8.76
CA GLY A 144 10.20 3.11 -7.74
C GLY A 144 8.75 2.60 -7.64
N GLY A 145 8.00 2.64 -8.75
CA GLY A 145 6.61 2.23 -8.78
C GLY A 145 5.63 3.24 -8.18
N SER A 146 6.10 4.37 -7.68
CA SER A 146 5.23 5.46 -7.26
C SER A 146 4.44 6.01 -8.43
N ASN A 147 3.12 6.15 -8.29
CA ASN A 147 2.24 6.53 -9.38
C ASN A 147 1.90 8.02 -9.36
N PRO A 148 1.67 8.61 -10.55
CA PRO A 148 1.16 9.97 -10.64
C PRO A 148 -0.30 10.04 -10.17
N GLY A 149 -0.59 11.04 -9.32
CA GLY A 149 -1.94 11.37 -8.89
C GLY A 149 -2.75 12.11 -9.95
N SER A 150 -3.99 12.43 -9.60
CA SER A 150 -4.95 13.13 -10.46
C SER A 150 -4.54 14.57 -10.82
N VAL A 151 -3.71 15.22 -10.00
CA VAL A 151 -3.41 16.65 -10.10
C VAL A 151 -2.14 16.91 -10.89
N PRO A 152 -2.24 17.50 -12.10
CA PRO A 152 -1.07 17.99 -12.81
C PRO A 152 -0.49 19.21 -12.09
N ILE A 153 0.84 19.22 -11.94
CA ILE A 153 1.59 20.30 -11.31
C ILE A 153 2.68 20.83 -12.24
N THR A 154 3.15 22.03 -11.93
CA THR A 154 4.33 22.62 -12.57
C THR A 154 5.42 22.71 -11.51
N VAL A 155 6.39 21.81 -11.59
CA VAL A 155 7.52 21.77 -10.66
C VAL A 155 8.63 22.65 -11.19
N HIS A 156 9.12 23.58 -10.36
CA HIS A 156 10.30 24.42 -10.61
C HIS A 156 10.34 25.13 -11.97
N GLY A 157 9.17 25.49 -12.53
CA GLY A 157 9.05 26.31 -13.74
C GLY A 157 9.53 25.67 -15.05
N ALA A 158 9.94 24.41 -15.05
CA ALA A 158 10.59 23.81 -16.21
C ALA A 158 9.86 22.63 -16.83
N TYR A 159 9.13 21.80 -16.07
CA TYR A 159 8.53 20.59 -16.59
C TYR A 159 7.12 20.36 -16.03
N PRO A 160 6.14 20.01 -16.88
CA PRO A 160 4.84 19.55 -16.42
C PRO A 160 4.97 18.17 -15.78
N ASP A 161 4.46 18.04 -14.57
CA ASP A 161 4.46 16.80 -13.79
C ASP A 161 3.08 16.58 -13.15
N ASN A 162 2.95 15.54 -12.33
CA ASN A 162 1.78 15.31 -11.48
C ASN A 162 2.24 15.23 -10.02
N ARG A 163 1.36 15.51 -9.07
CA ARG A 163 1.57 15.07 -7.69
C ARG A 163 1.84 13.58 -7.71
N ILE A 164 2.72 13.12 -6.86
CA ILE A 164 3.15 11.72 -6.84
C ILE A 164 3.06 11.15 -5.43
N ALA A 165 2.56 9.92 -5.32
CA ALA A 165 2.46 9.23 -4.05
C ALA A 165 3.86 8.90 -3.48
N LYS A 166 4.00 8.96 -2.16
CA LYS A 166 5.27 8.73 -1.47
C LYS A 166 5.74 7.27 -1.48
N ARG A 167 4.85 6.32 -1.78
CA ARG A 167 5.14 4.88 -1.72
C ARG A 167 4.69 4.17 -2.99
N ASN A 168 5.31 3.01 -3.24
CA ASN A 168 4.81 2.03 -4.20
C ASN A 168 3.45 1.49 -3.73
N PRO A 169 2.42 1.42 -4.61
CA PRO A 169 1.10 0.93 -4.22
C PRO A 169 1.17 -0.52 -3.73
N GLN A 170 0.62 -0.74 -2.55
CA GLN A 170 0.48 -2.07 -1.97
C GLN A 170 -0.65 -2.82 -2.72
N SER A 171 -0.40 -4.06 -3.12
CA SER A 171 -1.46 -4.90 -3.67
C SER A 171 -2.59 -5.07 -2.64
N TYR A 172 -3.83 -4.93 -3.08
CA TYR A 172 -5.00 -5.13 -2.22
C TYR A 172 -5.60 -6.54 -2.32
N VAL A 173 -4.97 -7.48 -3.05
CA VAL A 173 -5.42 -8.87 -3.06
C VAL A 173 -5.50 -9.40 -1.63
N TYR A 174 -6.61 -10.02 -1.30
CA TYR A 174 -6.86 -10.60 0.03
C TYR A 174 -6.85 -9.58 1.20
N SER A 175 -6.79 -8.27 0.94
CA SER A 175 -6.74 -7.23 1.98
C SER A 175 -7.95 -7.27 2.95
N PRO A 176 -9.19 -7.61 2.52
CA PRO A 176 -10.31 -7.70 3.44
C PRO A 176 -10.24 -8.87 4.45
N TYR A 177 -9.31 -9.80 4.26
CA TYR A 177 -9.05 -10.86 5.25
C TYR A 177 -8.16 -10.38 6.40
N PHE A 178 -7.55 -9.20 6.30
CA PHE A 178 -6.73 -8.64 7.36
C PHE A 178 -7.62 -8.21 8.53
N PRO A 179 -7.35 -8.66 9.76
CA PRO A 179 -8.15 -8.27 10.91
C PRO A 179 -8.00 -6.78 11.19
N PRO A 180 -8.93 -6.14 11.91
CA PRO A 180 -8.71 -4.81 12.46
C PRO A 180 -7.42 -4.76 13.28
N LEU A 181 -6.72 -3.61 13.25
CA LEU A 181 -5.44 -3.43 13.93
C LEU A 181 -5.55 -3.73 15.44
N GLN A 182 -4.63 -4.52 15.94
CA GLN A 182 -4.58 -4.90 17.35
C GLN A 182 -3.12 -4.91 17.84
N TYR A 183 -2.95 -4.62 19.14
CA TYR A 183 -1.67 -4.82 19.81
C TYR A 183 -1.74 -6.08 20.68
N ASN A 184 -0.88 -7.04 20.40
CA ASN A 184 -0.75 -8.26 21.18
C ASN A 184 0.29 -8.05 22.29
N ALA A 185 -0.15 -7.78 23.50
CA ALA A 185 0.74 -7.54 24.64
C ALA A 185 1.61 -8.75 25.03
N THR A 186 1.21 -9.97 24.67
CA THR A 186 1.99 -11.19 24.96
C THR A 186 3.17 -11.32 24.01
N GLN A 187 2.99 -10.94 22.75
CA GLN A 187 4.03 -10.98 21.72
C GLN A 187 4.82 -9.66 21.64
N GLY A 188 4.24 -8.56 22.16
CA GLY A 188 4.82 -7.23 22.06
C GLY A 188 4.74 -6.64 20.65
N ASP A 189 3.72 -7.03 19.86
CA ASP A 189 3.65 -6.67 18.45
C ASP A 189 2.25 -6.21 18.03
N PHE A 190 2.21 -5.34 16.99
CA PHE A 190 0.98 -4.99 16.29
C PHE A 190 0.71 -5.99 15.17
N TYR A 191 -0.56 -6.26 14.91
CA TYR A 191 -1.00 -7.06 13.75
C TYR A 191 -2.37 -6.60 13.26
N GLY A 192 -2.65 -6.82 11.97
CA GLY A 192 -3.88 -6.38 11.31
C GLY A 192 -3.80 -4.94 10.81
N GLY A 193 -4.94 -4.35 10.45
CA GLY A 193 -4.96 -3.07 9.74
C GLY A 193 -4.55 -3.20 8.28
N ASN A 194 -4.64 -2.10 7.54
CA ASN A 194 -4.21 -2.01 6.14
C ASN A 194 -3.31 -0.78 5.92
N PHE A 195 -2.78 -0.65 4.71
CA PHE A 195 -1.62 0.16 4.33
C PHE A 195 -0.30 -0.36 4.92
N TRP A 196 0.80 0.05 4.31
CA TRP A 196 2.14 -0.26 4.77
C TRP A 196 2.39 0.11 6.24
N ASP A 197 1.63 1.08 6.78
CA ASP A 197 1.84 1.74 8.07
C ASP A 197 0.67 1.61 9.06
N ALA A 198 -0.28 0.73 8.82
CA ALA A 198 -1.42 0.45 9.71
C ALA A 198 -2.48 1.55 9.85
N ARG A 199 -2.36 2.70 9.13
CA ARG A 199 -3.26 3.84 9.35
C ARG A 199 -4.74 3.55 9.07
N ALA A 200 -5.06 2.58 8.19
CA ALA A 200 -6.42 2.03 8.05
C ALA A 200 -6.65 0.93 9.08
N THR A 201 -7.11 1.32 10.24
CA THR A 201 -7.16 0.44 11.43
C THR A 201 -8.30 -0.56 11.42
N GLY A 202 -9.37 -0.30 10.71
CA GLY A 202 -10.60 -1.09 10.74
C GLY A 202 -11.49 -0.84 11.96
N PHE A 203 -11.21 0.15 12.80
CA PHE A 203 -11.99 0.37 14.03
C PHE A 203 -13.35 0.99 13.79
N ARG A 204 -13.43 1.93 12.84
CA ARG A 204 -14.68 2.66 12.57
C ARG A 204 -15.67 1.82 11.77
N LEU A 205 -15.20 1.17 10.72
CA LEU A 205 -16.04 0.35 9.83
C LEU A 205 -16.01 -1.14 10.15
N GLN A 206 -15.24 -1.57 11.15
CA GLN A 206 -14.97 -2.96 11.49
C GLN A 206 -14.38 -3.75 10.30
N ASN A 207 -13.74 -3.04 9.38
CA ASN A 207 -13.16 -3.54 8.14
C ASN A 207 -12.02 -2.61 7.72
N SER A 208 -10.78 -3.07 7.82
CA SER A 208 -9.61 -2.25 7.51
C SER A 208 -9.46 -1.98 6.00
N ALA A 209 -9.95 -2.89 5.14
CA ALA A 209 -9.97 -2.67 3.69
C ALA A 209 -10.99 -1.59 3.30
N ALA A 210 -12.18 -1.59 3.92
CA ALA A 210 -13.17 -0.55 3.70
C ALA A 210 -12.66 0.85 4.12
N GLU A 211 -11.94 0.94 5.24
CA GLU A 211 -11.31 2.19 5.68
C GLU A 211 -10.16 2.58 4.73
N GLN A 212 -9.37 1.60 4.25
CA GLN A 212 -8.31 1.84 3.29
C GLN A 212 -8.87 2.42 1.98
N GLY A 213 -9.95 1.82 1.43
CA GLY A 213 -10.58 2.29 0.19
C GLY A 213 -11.12 3.72 0.23
N GLN A 214 -11.27 4.31 1.42
CA GLN A 214 -11.73 5.69 1.60
C GLN A 214 -10.60 6.74 1.54
N ASP A 215 -9.33 6.36 1.75
CA ASP A 215 -8.21 7.30 1.80
C ASP A 215 -7.81 7.83 0.41
N PRO A 216 -7.55 7.00 -0.61
CA PRO A 216 -7.09 7.44 -1.93
C PRO A 216 -8.00 8.49 -2.60
N PRO A 217 -9.35 8.42 -2.49
CA PRO A 217 -10.23 9.44 -3.05
C PRO A 217 -9.97 10.86 -2.57
N VAL A 218 -9.47 11.03 -1.35
CA VAL A 218 -9.20 12.35 -0.74
C VAL A 218 -7.73 12.59 -0.46
N ASP A 219 -6.86 11.61 -0.63
CA ASP A 219 -5.41 11.80 -0.51
C ASP A 219 -4.95 12.83 -1.55
N PRO A 220 -4.24 13.91 -1.13
CA PRO A 220 -3.84 14.99 -2.02
C PRO A 220 -2.86 14.56 -3.10
N GLU A 221 -2.11 13.50 -2.89
CA GLU A 221 -1.12 12.94 -3.83
C GLU A 221 -1.74 11.94 -4.81
N GLU A 222 -3.01 11.50 -4.54
CA GLU A 222 -3.71 10.51 -5.35
C GLU A 222 -4.90 11.14 -6.08
N MET A 223 -6.14 11.00 -5.58
CA MET A 223 -7.35 11.49 -6.27
C MET A 223 -7.74 12.92 -5.86
N ALA A 224 -7.22 13.45 -4.76
CA ALA A 224 -7.19 14.84 -4.33
C ALA A 224 -8.55 15.55 -4.20
N ASN A 225 -9.64 14.82 -3.94
CA ASN A 225 -10.91 15.51 -3.64
C ASN A 225 -10.80 16.30 -2.34
N PRO A 226 -11.31 17.54 -2.28
CA PRO A 226 -11.12 18.41 -1.12
C PRO A 226 -12.01 18.05 0.08
N ASP A 227 -12.99 17.17 -0.11
CA ASP A 227 -13.97 16.74 0.90
C ASP A 227 -14.48 15.33 0.54
N THR A 228 -14.71 14.48 1.52
CA THR A 228 -15.33 13.16 1.31
C THR A 228 -16.70 13.26 0.64
N ALA A 229 -17.45 14.30 0.97
CA ALA A 229 -18.74 14.58 0.34
C ALA A 229 -18.62 14.90 -1.17
N CYS A 230 -17.45 15.33 -1.65
CA CYS A 230 -17.23 15.50 -3.09
C CYS A 230 -17.22 14.17 -3.84
N VAL A 231 -16.72 13.11 -3.23
CA VAL A 231 -16.81 11.75 -3.79
C VAL A 231 -18.27 11.33 -3.91
N VAL A 232 -19.06 11.55 -2.84
CA VAL A 232 -20.51 11.24 -2.83
C VAL A 232 -21.27 12.08 -3.85
N TRP A 233 -20.91 13.35 -3.99
CA TRP A 233 -21.47 14.20 -5.06
C TRP A 233 -21.21 13.61 -6.45
N LYS A 234 -19.98 13.14 -6.72
CA LYS A 234 -19.62 12.50 -7.98
C LYS A 234 -20.37 11.17 -8.18
N LEU A 235 -20.54 10.37 -7.13
CA LEU A 235 -21.39 9.16 -7.15
C LEU A 235 -22.84 9.52 -7.53
N SER A 236 -23.38 10.62 -7.01
CA SER A 236 -24.73 11.08 -7.36
C SER A 236 -24.91 11.50 -8.83
N LEU A 237 -23.80 11.79 -9.51
CA LEU A 237 -23.76 12.12 -10.94
C LEU A 237 -23.37 10.93 -11.83
N SER A 238 -22.95 9.81 -11.23
CA SER A 238 -22.46 8.64 -11.96
C SER A 238 -23.57 7.95 -12.77
N LYS A 239 -23.15 7.24 -13.82
CA LYS A 239 -24.07 6.42 -14.65
C LYS A 239 -24.65 5.22 -13.90
N TYR A 240 -24.13 4.91 -12.72
CA TYR A 240 -24.57 3.83 -11.84
C TYR A 240 -25.19 4.32 -10.51
N LYS A 241 -25.58 5.61 -10.39
CA LYS A 241 -26.35 6.12 -9.26
C LYS A 241 -27.53 5.22 -8.91
N PHE A 242 -28.29 4.79 -9.92
CA PHE A 242 -29.46 3.91 -9.74
C PHE A 242 -29.09 2.61 -9.02
N PHE A 243 -27.90 2.06 -9.29
CA PHE A 243 -27.46 0.80 -8.71
C PHE A 243 -26.94 1.00 -7.29
N PHE A 244 -26.25 2.13 -7.00
CA PHE A 244 -25.92 2.52 -5.64
C PHE A 244 -27.16 2.61 -4.75
N GLU A 245 -28.22 3.28 -5.26
CA GLU A 245 -29.49 3.40 -4.53
C GLU A 245 -30.26 2.06 -4.45
N GLN A 246 -30.07 1.15 -5.39
CA GLN A 246 -30.61 -0.21 -5.29
C GLN A 246 -29.94 -1.00 -4.17
N VAL A 247 -28.63 -0.87 -4.00
CA VAL A 247 -27.84 -1.58 -2.97
C VAL A 247 -28.12 -1.00 -1.57
N TRP A 248 -28.03 0.32 -1.42
CA TRP A 248 -28.02 0.98 -0.12
C TRP A 248 -29.34 1.64 0.26
N GLY A 249 -30.27 1.71 -0.66
CA GLY A 249 -31.62 2.24 -0.46
C GLY A 249 -31.92 3.45 -1.33
N THR A 250 -33.14 3.50 -1.83
CA THR A 250 -33.64 4.61 -2.66
C THR A 250 -33.45 5.95 -1.97
N GLY A 251 -32.83 6.91 -2.64
CA GLY A 251 -32.56 8.25 -2.14
C GLY A 251 -31.34 8.36 -1.20
N SER A 252 -30.50 7.32 -1.10
CA SER A 252 -29.25 7.39 -0.31
C SER A 252 -28.28 8.47 -0.83
N LEU A 253 -28.35 8.81 -2.11
CA LEU A 253 -27.59 9.89 -2.74
C LEU A 253 -28.40 11.20 -2.96
N ASP A 254 -29.63 11.29 -2.48
CA ASP A 254 -30.44 12.51 -2.58
C ASP A 254 -30.05 13.48 -1.46
N ILE A 255 -28.97 14.22 -1.69
CA ILE A 255 -28.38 15.21 -0.78
C ILE A 255 -28.63 16.61 -1.34
N ALA A 256 -29.08 17.55 -0.49
CA ALA A 256 -29.23 18.95 -0.86
C ALA A 256 -27.84 19.62 -0.93
N TRP A 257 -27.27 19.62 -2.12
CA TRP A 257 -25.95 20.18 -2.37
C TRP A 257 -25.97 21.71 -2.39
N PRO A 258 -24.92 22.39 -1.84
CA PRO A 258 -24.77 23.83 -1.96
C PRO A 258 -24.52 24.23 -3.43
N SER A 259 -24.88 25.48 -3.78
CA SER A 259 -24.79 25.98 -5.18
C SER A 259 -23.37 26.00 -5.74
N ASP A 260 -22.35 26.02 -4.89
CA ASP A 260 -20.93 26.05 -5.24
C ASP A 260 -20.27 24.66 -5.25
N VAL A 261 -21.02 23.57 -5.05
CA VAL A 261 -20.50 22.20 -4.95
C VAL A 261 -19.56 21.84 -6.11
N ALA A 262 -19.96 22.17 -7.35
CA ALA A 262 -19.16 21.86 -8.52
C ALA A 262 -17.80 22.59 -8.50
N THR A 263 -17.76 23.85 -8.06
CA THR A 263 -16.52 24.63 -7.95
C THR A 263 -15.62 24.09 -6.84
N VAL A 264 -16.18 23.81 -5.67
CA VAL A 264 -15.42 23.25 -4.55
C VAL A 264 -14.85 21.89 -4.91
N CYS A 265 -15.67 20.98 -5.44
CA CYS A 265 -15.30 19.60 -5.76
C CYS A 265 -14.40 19.45 -7.01
N SER A 266 -14.15 20.53 -7.76
CA SER A 266 -13.15 20.59 -8.83
C SER A 266 -11.85 21.29 -8.43
N THR A 267 -11.70 21.69 -7.16
CA THR A 267 -10.51 22.37 -6.66
C THR A 267 -9.56 21.34 -6.05
N PRO A 268 -8.39 21.08 -6.65
CA PRO A 268 -7.45 20.08 -6.15
C PRO A 268 -6.89 20.48 -4.80
N LYS A 269 -7.20 19.72 -3.75
CA LYS A 269 -6.71 20.04 -2.40
C LYS A 269 -6.33 18.79 -1.61
N GLY A 270 -7.18 17.79 -1.59
CA GLY A 270 -7.12 16.66 -0.67
C GLY A 270 -7.75 17.00 0.70
N ALA A 271 -8.09 15.97 1.44
CA ALA A 271 -8.59 16.04 2.80
C ALA A 271 -8.07 14.85 3.60
N ALA A 272 -7.77 15.03 4.90
CA ALA A 272 -7.39 13.92 5.75
C ALA A 272 -8.64 13.14 6.20
N ILE A 273 -8.61 11.80 6.08
CA ILE A 273 -9.67 10.93 6.61
C ILE A 273 -9.49 10.67 8.09
N PHE A 274 -8.24 10.49 8.52
CA PHE A 274 -7.89 10.05 9.86
C PHE A 274 -7.53 11.20 10.81
N GLY A 275 -7.69 12.45 10.41
CA GLY A 275 -7.35 13.63 11.18
C GLY A 275 -8.47 14.67 11.24
N THR A 276 -8.12 15.90 11.64
CA THR A 276 -9.05 17.03 11.61
C THR A 276 -9.31 17.45 10.17
N ASN A 277 -10.47 17.06 9.64
CA ASN A 277 -10.89 17.49 8.31
C ASN A 277 -11.26 18.97 8.29
N THR A 278 -10.64 19.71 7.36
CA THR A 278 -11.30 20.89 6.85
C THR A 278 -12.40 20.42 5.90
N THR A 279 -13.65 20.66 6.21
CA THR A 279 -14.80 20.31 5.36
C THR A 279 -15.20 21.53 4.53
N PRO A 280 -14.67 21.69 3.30
CA PRO A 280 -14.91 22.89 2.52
C PRO A 280 -16.35 23.01 2.00
N LEU A 281 -17.09 21.88 1.87
CA LEU A 281 -18.50 21.93 1.52
C LEU A 281 -19.37 22.30 2.73
N ASN A 282 -20.12 23.39 2.59
CA ASN A 282 -21.04 23.86 3.61
C ASN A 282 -22.37 23.10 3.55
N LEU A 283 -22.39 21.89 4.07
CA LEU A 283 -23.60 21.06 4.20
C LEU A 283 -24.28 21.31 5.53
N SER A 284 -25.63 21.23 5.57
CA SER A 284 -26.34 21.16 6.84
C SER A 284 -25.89 19.91 7.63
N PRO A 285 -26.04 19.88 8.97
CA PRO A 285 -25.65 18.71 9.76
C PRO A 285 -26.33 17.40 9.30
N SER A 286 -27.59 17.45 8.89
CA SER A 286 -28.31 16.29 8.37
C SER A 286 -27.73 15.82 7.02
N GLU A 287 -27.46 16.75 6.10
CA GLU A 287 -26.88 16.39 4.79
C GLU A 287 -25.44 15.91 4.93
N ARG A 288 -24.67 16.47 5.86
CA ARG A 288 -23.33 15.97 6.19
C ARG A 288 -23.36 14.54 6.70
N THR A 289 -24.32 14.21 7.59
CA THR A 289 -24.49 12.84 8.11
C THR A 289 -24.82 11.88 6.97
N ARG A 290 -25.70 12.26 6.03
CA ARG A 290 -26.04 11.43 4.86
C ARG A 290 -24.85 11.25 3.92
N ALA A 291 -24.09 12.32 3.66
CA ALA A 291 -22.89 12.24 2.85
C ALA A 291 -21.82 11.32 3.47
N ASN A 292 -21.62 11.42 4.78
CA ASN A 292 -20.68 10.54 5.50
C ASN A 292 -21.13 9.08 5.46
N GLN A 293 -22.45 8.81 5.61
CA GLN A 293 -22.98 7.45 5.48
C GLN A 293 -22.75 6.89 4.08
N ALA A 294 -23.07 7.64 3.02
CA ALA A 294 -22.86 7.21 1.65
C ALA A 294 -21.36 6.98 1.34
N PHE A 295 -20.46 7.75 1.97
CA PHE A 295 -19.04 7.54 1.83
C PHE A 295 -18.56 6.29 2.58
N ASP A 296 -19.19 5.94 3.71
CA ASP A 296 -18.93 4.67 4.40
C ASP A 296 -19.42 3.47 3.58
N GLU A 297 -20.58 3.59 2.95
CA GLU A 297 -21.17 2.63 2.03
C GLU A 297 -20.27 2.40 0.79
N PHE A 298 -19.68 3.46 0.24
CA PHE A 298 -18.65 3.39 -0.79
C PHE A 298 -17.45 2.53 -0.34
N GLY A 299 -16.85 2.79 0.82
CA GLY A 299 -15.73 1.99 1.32
C GLY A 299 -16.10 0.51 1.52
N GLN A 300 -17.33 0.22 1.97
CA GLN A 300 -17.81 -1.16 2.12
C GLN A 300 -17.97 -1.88 0.76
N ALA A 301 -18.41 -1.17 -0.27
CA ALA A 301 -18.52 -1.74 -1.60
C ALA A 301 -17.12 -2.04 -2.20
N ILE A 302 -16.15 -1.15 -2.04
CA ILE A 302 -14.75 -1.38 -2.41
C ILE A 302 -14.23 -2.69 -1.77
N ALA A 303 -14.34 -2.82 -0.45
CA ALA A 303 -13.89 -4.01 0.26
C ALA A 303 -14.64 -5.29 -0.18
N SER A 304 -15.92 -5.16 -0.56
CA SER A 304 -16.70 -6.29 -1.08
C SER A 304 -16.21 -6.75 -2.46
N TYR A 305 -15.76 -5.84 -3.31
CA TYR A 305 -15.12 -6.21 -4.56
C TYR A 305 -13.75 -6.85 -4.31
N GLU A 306 -12.93 -6.30 -3.41
CA GLU A 306 -11.60 -6.82 -3.10
C GLU A 306 -11.62 -8.26 -2.55
N ILE A 307 -12.67 -8.65 -1.80
CA ILE A 307 -12.82 -10.02 -1.31
C ILE A 307 -13.45 -10.97 -2.33
N SER A 308 -14.00 -10.45 -3.42
CA SER A 308 -14.69 -11.24 -4.44
C SER A 308 -13.79 -12.28 -5.10
N SER A 309 -14.42 -13.26 -5.74
CA SER A 309 -13.69 -14.27 -6.53
C SER A 309 -12.98 -13.70 -7.77
N SER A 310 -13.23 -12.43 -8.12
CA SER A 310 -12.52 -11.73 -9.19
C SER A 310 -11.14 -11.24 -8.74
N VAL A 311 -10.98 -10.95 -7.44
CA VAL A 311 -9.75 -10.37 -6.87
C VAL A 311 -9.02 -11.37 -5.98
N SER A 312 -9.76 -12.12 -5.15
CA SER A 312 -9.22 -13.00 -4.11
C SER A 312 -9.75 -14.45 -4.26
N PRO A 313 -9.51 -15.12 -5.40
CA PRO A 313 -10.19 -16.37 -5.75
C PRO A 313 -9.61 -17.65 -5.12
N PHE A 314 -8.40 -17.63 -4.55
CA PHE A 314 -7.65 -18.80 -4.11
C PHE A 314 -7.51 -19.89 -5.20
N THR A 315 -7.07 -19.49 -6.37
CA THR A 315 -7.00 -20.34 -7.56
C THR A 315 -5.58 -20.54 -8.09
N SER A 316 -4.59 -20.35 -7.26
CA SER A 316 -3.18 -20.51 -7.64
C SER A 316 -2.82 -22.00 -7.86
N LYS A 317 -1.70 -22.24 -8.54
CA LYS A 317 -1.14 -23.58 -8.68
C LYS A 317 -0.86 -24.23 -7.32
N PHE A 318 -0.45 -23.43 -6.34
CA PHE A 318 -0.19 -23.90 -4.99
C PHE A 318 -1.49 -24.32 -4.29
N ASP A 319 -2.60 -23.60 -4.47
CA ASP A 319 -3.91 -24.01 -3.94
C ASP A 319 -4.36 -25.35 -4.53
N ALA A 320 -4.20 -25.54 -5.85
CA ALA A 320 -4.47 -26.82 -6.50
C ALA A 320 -3.57 -27.94 -5.98
N TYR A 321 -2.28 -27.66 -5.73
CA TYR A 321 -1.36 -28.60 -5.09
C TYR A 321 -1.80 -28.96 -3.66
N LEU A 322 -2.24 -27.99 -2.86
CA LEU A 322 -2.76 -28.26 -1.51
C LEU A 322 -4.01 -29.10 -1.52
N ALA A 323 -4.90 -28.87 -2.49
CA ALA A 323 -6.13 -29.65 -2.65
C ALA A 323 -5.83 -31.09 -3.12
N ASN A 324 -4.90 -31.27 -4.05
CA ASN A 324 -4.52 -32.62 -4.55
C ASN A 324 -3.12 -32.59 -5.19
N SER A 325 -2.09 -32.92 -4.40
CA SER A 325 -0.71 -32.97 -4.86
C SER A 325 -0.40 -34.07 -5.88
N THR A 326 -1.26 -35.05 -6.04
CA THR A 326 -1.04 -36.14 -7.01
C THR A 326 -1.50 -35.77 -8.41
N THR A 327 -2.56 -34.97 -8.54
CA THR A 327 -3.09 -34.53 -9.84
C THR A 327 -2.46 -33.17 -10.26
N THR A 328 -2.01 -32.38 -9.33
CA THR A 328 -1.34 -31.08 -9.59
C THR A 328 -0.01 -31.01 -8.84
N PRO A 329 1.00 -31.77 -9.25
CA PRO A 329 2.30 -31.75 -8.58
C PRO A 329 3.02 -30.42 -8.85
N LEU A 330 3.76 -29.97 -7.86
CA LEU A 330 4.80 -28.98 -8.10
C LEU A 330 5.93 -29.62 -8.92
N THR A 331 6.56 -28.84 -9.81
CA THR A 331 7.80 -29.28 -10.46
C THR A 331 8.89 -29.51 -9.41
N ALA A 332 9.95 -30.21 -9.77
CA ALA A 332 11.07 -30.45 -8.84
C ALA A 332 11.68 -29.12 -8.35
N GLN A 333 11.74 -28.09 -9.19
CA GLN A 333 12.22 -26.77 -8.84
C GLN A 333 11.29 -26.06 -7.85
N GLU A 334 10.00 -25.98 -8.16
CA GLU A 334 8.97 -25.39 -7.29
C GLU A 334 8.92 -26.06 -5.92
N LYS A 335 9.06 -27.41 -5.90
CA LYS A 335 9.10 -28.17 -4.65
C LYS A 335 10.31 -27.83 -3.80
N ARG A 336 11.52 -27.75 -4.40
CA ARG A 336 12.72 -27.31 -3.67
C ARG A 336 12.54 -25.88 -3.15
N GLY A 337 11.95 -24.99 -3.97
CA GLY A 337 11.63 -23.62 -3.55
C GLY A 337 10.69 -23.58 -2.37
N TYR A 338 9.66 -24.42 -2.34
CA TYR A 338 8.74 -24.52 -1.19
C TYR A 338 9.45 -25.06 0.06
N ASP A 339 10.28 -26.09 -0.09
CA ASP A 339 11.05 -26.64 1.03
C ASP A 339 12.05 -25.60 1.58
N LEU A 340 12.66 -24.79 0.71
CA LEU A 340 13.51 -23.66 1.10
C LEU A 340 12.71 -22.55 1.80
N PHE A 341 11.56 -22.17 1.27
CA PHE A 341 10.67 -21.14 1.83
C PHE A 341 10.28 -21.45 3.28
N ARG A 342 10.01 -22.73 3.60
CA ARG A 342 9.69 -23.22 4.95
C ARG A 342 10.91 -23.49 5.83
N GLY A 343 12.05 -23.69 5.24
CA GLY A 343 13.27 -24.10 5.91
C GLY A 343 14.34 -23.03 5.88
N LYS A 344 15.40 -23.27 5.10
CA LYS A 344 16.62 -22.47 5.08
C LYS A 344 16.39 -20.98 4.77
N ALA A 345 15.41 -20.64 3.91
CA ALA A 345 15.08 -19.26 3.57
C ALA A 345 14.22 -18.54 4.60
N MET A 346 13.66 -19.25 5.60
CA MET A 346 12.91 -18.71 6.74
C MET A 346 11.69 -17.83 6.37
N CYS A 347 11.24 -17.82 5.11
CA CYS A 347 10.14 -16.94 4.66
C CYS A 347 8.84 -17.22 5.42
N ASN A 348 8.61 -18.50 5.76
CA ASN A 348 7.44 -18.98 6.49
C ASN A 348 7.37 -18.48 7.96
N THR A 349 8.37 -17.76 8.46
CA THR A 349 8.30 -17.17 9.81
C THR A 349 7.38 -15.95 9.88
N CYS A 350 7.22 -15.23 8.76
CA CYS A 350 6.33 -14.08 8.61
C CYS A 350 5.25 -14.34 7.55
N HIS A 351 5.60 -15.04 6.45
CA HIS A 351 4.65 -15.37 5.38
C HIS A 351 4.07 -16.77 5.60
N LEU A 352 3.20 -16.90 6.61
CA LEU A 352 2.65 -18.17 7.07
C LEU A 352 1.85 -18.90 5.99
N ASP A 353 2.21 -20.15 5.73
CA ASP A 353 1.55 -21.03 4.74
C ASP A 353 0.37 -21.84 5.33
N GLY A 354 -0.07 -21.54 6.55
CA GLY A 354 -1.16 -22.21 7.25
C GLY A 354 -0.86 -23.66 7.66
N ARG A 355 0.40 -24.10 7.54
CA ARG A 355 0.83 -25.44 7.95
C ARG A 355 1.72 -25.35 9.18
N SER A 356 1.54 -26.31 10.12
CA SER A 356 2.38 -26.43 11.30
C SER A 356 3.86 -26.44 10.93
N ASN A 357 4.63 -25.52 11.49
CA ASN A 357 6.08 -25.53 11.38
C ASN A 357 6.65 -26.42 12.49
N THR A 358 7.09 -27.62 12.14
CA THR A 358 7.67 -28.58 13.08
C THR A 358 8.95 -28.09 13.74
N ALA A 359 9.61 -27.06 13.18
CA ALA A 359 10.84 -26.47 13.75
C ALA A 359 10.56 -25.46 14.86
N THR A 360 9.41 -24.77 14.87
CA THR A 360 9.09 -23.73 15.86
C THR A 360 7.91 -24.07 16.77
N GLY A 361 7.13 -25.11 16.44
CA GLY A 361 5.99 -25.55 17.25
C GLY A 361 4.80 -24.59 17.34
N THR A 362 4.87 -23.46 16.67
CA THR A 362 3.83 -22.43 16.67
C THR A 362 3.22 -22.30 15.30
N ASP A 363 2.18 -23.09 15.06
CA ASP A 363 1.16 -22.69 14.11
C ASP A 363 0.31 -21.63 14.83
N THR A 364 0.52 -20.37 14.56
CA THR A 364 -0.34 -19.29 15.08
C THR A 364 -1.65 -19.28 14.30
N GLY A 365 -2.23 -20.45 14.15
CA GLY A 365 -3.53 -20.83 13.65
C GLY A 365 -4.40 -19.70 13.14
N MET A 366 -4.16 -19.26 11.93
CA MET A 366 -5.25 -18.72 11.13
C MET A 366 -6.20 -19.87 10.88
N ALA A 367 -7.48 -19.64 11.13
CA ALA A 367 -8.52 -20.65 11.16
C ALA A 367 -8.34 -21.71 10.04
N THR A 368 -8.30 -22.94 10.43
CA THR A 368 -8.01 -24.15 9.63
C THR A 368 -8.91 -24.39 8.41
N ASN A 369 -9.77 -23.42 8.07
CA ASN A 369 -10.78 -23.50 7.01
C ASN A 369 -10.57 -22.49 5.87
N VAL A 370 -9.50 -21.68 5.89
CA VAL A 370 -9.18 -20.72 4.83
C VAL A 370 -7.85 -21.12 4.19
N ALA A 371 -7.73 -20.95 2.87
CA ALA A 371 -6.47 -21.17 2.17
C ALA A 371 -5.37 -20.25 2.75
N PRO A 372 -4.08 -20.64 2.70
CA PRO A 372 -2.99 -19.89 3.31
C PRO A 372 -2.93 -18.43 2.82
N MET A 373 -2.85 -17.50 3.74
CA MET A 373 -2.77 -16.07 3.44
C MET A 373 -1.34 -15.60 3.17
N PHE A 374 -0.34 -16.39 3.52
CA PHE A 374 1.08 -16.03 3.38
C PHE A 374 1.43 -14.68 4.00
N THR A 375 0.88 -14.42 5.18
CA THR A 375 1.20 -13.29 6.05
C THR A 375 0.84 -13.63 7.49
N ASP A 376 1.54 -13.07 8.44
CA ASP A 376 1.21 -13.07 9.87
C ASP A 376 0.52 -11.75 10.29
N PHE A 377 0.31 -10.85 9.32
CA PHE A 377 -0.28 -9.51 9.51
C PHE A 377 0.51 -8.58 10.43
N THR A 378 1.74 -8.92 10.81
CA THR A 378 2.61 -8.09 11.65
C THR A 378 3.38 -7.06 10.84
N TYR A 379 4.28 -6.33 11.49
CA TYR A 379 5.06 -5.26 10.90
C TYR A 379 6.55 -5.51 11.14
N ASN A 380 7.35 -5.39 10.09
CA ASN A 380 8.78 -5.67 10.14
C ASN A 380 9.59 -4.56 9.46
N ASN A 381 10.72 -4.17 10.06
CA ASN A 381 11.74 -3.41 9.38
C ASN A 381 12.72 -4.36 8.71
N LEU A 382 12.70 -4.39 7.39
CA LEU A 382 13.57 -5.25 6.59
C LEU A 382 14.95 -4.63 6.32
N GLY A 383 15.21 -3.41 6.80
CA GLY A 383 16.46 -2.69 6.53
C GLY A 383 16.61 -2.26 5.07
N LEU A 384 15.52 -1.90 4.40
CA LEU A 384 15.57 -1.46 3.00
C LEU A 384 16.29 -0.12 2.88
N PRO A 385 17.19 0.01 1.90
CA PRO A 385 17.77 1.30 1.54
C PRO A 385 16.71 2.29 1.08
N ARG A 386 16.96 3.58 1.31
CA ARG A 386 16.16 4.65 0.69
C ARG A 386 16.18 4.51 -0.83
N ASN A 387 15.02 4.59 -1.45
CA ASN A 387 14.93 4.62 -2.89
C ASN A 387 15.07 6.06 -3.40
N VAL A 388 16.29 6.48 -3.69
CA VAL A 388 16.63 7.86 -4.08
C VAL A 388 16.03 8.31 -5.41
N ILE A 389 15.43 7.39 -6.18
CA ILE A 389 14.73 7.72 -7.43
C ILE A 389 13.27 8.13 -7.21
N LEU A 390 12.73 7.97 -6.01
CA LEU A 390 11.38 8.43 -5.68
C LEU A 390 11.31 9.96 -5.78
N PRO A 391 10.54 10.54 -6.71
CA PRO A 391 10.48 11.99 -6.87
C PRO A 391 9.94 12.70 -5.64
N TRP A 392 9.08 12.04 -4.89
CA TRP A 392 8.43 12.57 -3.69
C TRP A 392 9.40 13.18 -2.68
N TYR A 393 10.60 12.61 -2.50
CA TYR A 393 11.59 13.15 -1.57
C TYR A 393 12.04 14.59 -1.89
N SER A 394 11.91 15.01 -3.14
CA SER A 394 12.26 16.35 -3.61
C SER A 394 11.07 17.30 -3.77
N GLU A 395 9.85 16.87 -3.41
CA GLU A 395 8.64 17.71 -3.48
C GLU A 395 8.46 18.56 -2.21
N ASP A 396 9.47 19.32 -1.84
CA ASP A 396 9.56 20.11 -0.62
C ASP A 396 9.08 21.56 -0.78
N THR A 397 8.59 21.93 -1.96
CA THR A 397 8.07 23.28 -2.27
C THR A 397 6.59 23.19 -2.66
N PRO A 398 5.78 24.22 -2.29
CA PRO A 398 4.36 24.25 -2.67
C PRO A 398 4.16 24.25 -4.19
N ASP A 399 3.21 23.47 -4.67
CA ASP A 399 2.72 23.53 -6.05
C ASP A 399 1.83 24.77 -6.28
N GLN A 400 1.32 24.94 -7.50
CA GLN A 400 0.44 26.06 -7.87
C GLN A 400 -0.89 26.10 -7.09
N PHE A 401 -1.24 25.05 -6.37
CA PHE A 401 -2.43 24.95 -5.52
C PHE A 401 -2.09 25.09 -4.03
N GLY A 402 -0.82 25.33 -3.69
CA GLY A 402 -0.32 25.51 -2.33
C GLY A 402 -0.12 24.22 -1.55
N PHE A 403 -0.10 23.06 -2.21
CA PHE A 403 0.20 21.77 -1.59
C PHE A 403 1.70 21.47 -1.68
N THR A 404 2.27 20.93 -0.62
CA THR A 404 3.65 20.46 -0.55
C THR A 404 3.63 18.96 -0.24
N GLY A 405 4.11 18.13 -1.17
CA GLY A 405 4.12 16.68 -1.03
C GLY A 405 4.97 16.24 0.17
N ASN A 406 6.20 16.75 0.25
CA ASN A 406 7.13 16.45 1.33
C ASN A 406 7.50 17.70 2.15
N PRO A 407 6.66 18.13 3.08
CA PRO A 407 6.92 19.35 3.86
C PRO A 407 8.12 19.22 4.81
N LEU A 408 8.60 18.01 5.07
CA LEU A 408 9.79 17.74 5.89
C LEU A 408 11.10 17.77 5.08
N GLY A 409 10.99 17.91 3.76
CA GLY A 409 12.12 18.03 2.86
C GLY A 409 12.91 16.73 2.63
N PRO A 410 14.02 16.80 1.87
CA PRO A 410 14.79 15.62 1.45
C PRO A 410 15.38 14.78 2.60
N GLY A 411 15.40 15.32 3.83
CA GLY A 411 15.83 14.62 5.03
C GLY A 411 14.76 13.71 5.65
N PHE A 412 13.53 13.70 5.12
CA PHE A 412 12.46 12.83 5.61
C PHE A 412 12.88 11.36 5.58
N THR A 413 12.56 10.63 6.64
CA THR A 413 12.72 9.17 6.74
C THR A 413 11.33 8.55 6.85
N ASP A 414 11.05 7.54 6.02
CA ASP A 414 9.79 6.81 6.12
C ASP A 414 9.87 5.77 7.26
N GLU A 415 9.31 6.12 8.40
CA GLU A 415 9.32 5.30 9.62
C GLU A 415 8.17 4.27 9.63
N GLY A 416 7.41 4.11 8.54
CA GLY A 416 6.32 3.14 8.46
C GLY A 416 5.28 3.32 9.58
N VAL A 417 5.04 2.27 10.38
CA VAL A 417 4.14 2.31 11.55
C VAL A 417 4.55 3.38 12.57
N GLY A 418 5.85 3.72 12.64
CA GLY A 418 6.33 4.82 13.47
C GLY A 418 5.61 6.13 13.17
N LEU A 419 5.44 6.49 11.90
CA LEU A 419 4.70 7.70 11.49
C LEU A 419 3.24 7.69 11.95
N PHE A 420 2.58 6.54 11.91
CA PHE A 420 1.21 6.38 12.40
C PHE A 420 1.15 6.56 13.92
N LEU A 421 2.07 5.96 14.67
CA LEU A 421 2.12 6.05 16.12
C LEU A 421 2.51 7.45 16.62
N ASP A 422 3.33 8.20 15.88
CA ASP A 422 3.70 9.60 16.17
C ASP A 422 2.58 10.60 15.81
N GLY A 423 1.56 10.15 15.09
CA GLY A 423 0.42 11.00 14.71
C GLY A 423 0.64 11.82 13.44
N TYR A 424 1.58 11.45 12.59
CA TYR A 424 1.83 12.10 11.30
C TYR A 424 0.56 12.20 10.42
N TYR A 425 -0.28 11.17 10.47
CA TYR A 425 -1.58 11.11 9.76
C TYR A 425 -2.76 11.58 10.63
N GLY A 426 -2.51 12.20 11.76
CA GLY A 426 -3.49 12.52 12.79
C GLY A 426 -3.35 11.60 14.01
N ALA A 427 -4.05 11.96 15.10
CA ALA A 427 -3.93 11.20 16.35
C ALA A 427 -4.37 9.74 16.15
N PRO A 428 -3.57 8.75 16.58
CA PRO A 428 -3.97 7.36 16.50
C PRO A 428 -5.22 7.11 17.37
N PRO A 429 -6.08 6.14 17.02
CA PRO A 429 -7.32 5.86 17.75
C PRO A 429 -7.12 5.58 19.23
N ASN A 430 -5.97 5.06 19.59
CA ASN A 430 -5.56 4.85 20.96
C ASN A 430 -4.29 5.66 21.25
N LEU A 431 -4.46 6.78 21.95
CA LEU A 431 -3.35 7.70 22.28
C LEU A 431 -2.25 7.05 23.13
N THR A 432 -2.54 5.94 23.82
CA THR A 432 -1.51 5.23 24.58
C THR A 432 -0.52 4.47 23.68
N TRP A 433 -0.82 4.29 22.40
CA TRP A 433 0.06 3.59 21.47
C TRP A 433 1.33 4.36 21.11
N GLY A 434 1.34 5.68 21.27
CA GLY A 434 2.55 6.49 21.08
C GLY A 434 3.75 6.03 21.92
N GLN A 435 3.52 5.35 23.06
CA GLN A 435 4.60 4.76 23.87
C GLN A 435 5.38 3.65 23.13
N PHE A 436 4.79 3.05 22.10
CA PHE A 436 5.41 1.98 21.32
C PHE A 436 6.27 2.49 20.17
N LEU A 437 6.21 3.80 19.86
CA LEU A 437 6.96 4.41 18.76
C LEU A 437 8.43 3.93 18.67
N PRO A 438 9.25 3.94 19.74
CA PRO A 438 10.66 3.54 19.63
C PRO A 438 10.90 2.08 19.23
N PHE A 439 9.86 1.24 19.29
CA PHE A 439 9.93 -0.19 18.96
C PHE A 439 9.36 -0.50 17.58
N PHE A 440 8.74 0.51 16.91
CA PHE A 440 8.05 0.32 15.64
C PHE A 440 8.50 1.28 14.53
N GLU A 441 9.45 2.16 14.80
CA GLU A 441 10.12 2.96 13.76
C GLU A 441 10.72 2.04 12.68
N GLY A 442 10.52 2.40 11.42
CA GLY A 442 11.00 1.67 10.25
C GLY A 442 10.26 0.37 9.92
N LYS A 443 9.22 -0.01 10.68
CA LYS A 443 8.45 -1.23 10.43
C LYS A 443 7.31 -1.00 9.45
N PHE A 444 7.15 -1.94 8.50
CA PHE A 444 6.11 -1.96 7.49
C PHE A 444 5.35 -3.28 7.53
N GLN A 445 4.09 -3.26 7.06
CA GLN A 445 3.22 -4.42 7.07
C GLN A 445 3.82 -5.59 6.30
N THR A 446 3.74 -6.78 6.88
CA THR A 446 4.01 -8.05 6.22
C THR A 446 2.86 -8.35 5.24
N SER A 447 3.01 -7.92 3.99
CA SER A 447 2.02 -8.16 2.94
C SER A 447 1.90 -9.64 2.60
N THR A 448 0.73 -10.07 2.11
CA THR A 448 0.62 -11.38 1.48
C THR A 448 1.58 -11.49 0.29
N VAL A 449 2.14 -12.69 0.06
CA VAL A 449 2.91 -12.97 -1.16
C VAL A 449 2.06 -13.69 -2.24
N ARG A 450 0.73 -13.74 -2.06
CA ARG A 450 -0.17 -14.13 -3.15
C ARG A 450 -0.09 -13.13 -4.28
N ASP A 451 -0.18 -13.59 -5.50
CA ASP A 451 -0.05 -12.80 -6.73
C ASP A 451 1.26 -11.98 -6.85
N VAL A 452 2.23 -12.20 -5.95
CA VAL A 452 3.49 -11.46 -5.96
C VAL A 452 4.25 -11.61 -7.28
N GLY A 453 4.12 -12.76 -7.94
CA GLY A 453 4.73 -13.08 -9.24
C GLY A 453 3.88 -12.69 -10.46
N LYS A 454 2.65 -12.15 -10.26
CA LYS A 454 1.75 -11.82 -11.37
C LYS A 454 2.23 -10.57 -12.11
N VAL A 455 2.34 -10.68 -13.42
CA VAL A 455 2.76 -9.61 -14.32
C VAL A 455 1.96 -9.69 -15.62
N PRO A 456 1.68 -8.56 -16.30
CA PRO A 456 0.84 -8.53 -17.50
C PRO A 456 1.47 -9.23 -18.71
N TYR A 457 2.79 -9.26 -18.79
CA TYR A 457 3.53 -9.90 -19.90
C TYR A 457 4.96 -10.26 -19.46
N SER A 458 5.57 -11.15 -20.22
CA SER A 458 6.98 -11.52 -20.01
C SER A 458 7.91 -10.33 -20.28
N GLY A 459 8.80 -10.04 -19.32
CA GLY A 459 9.71 -8.88 -19.38
C GLY A 459 9.16 -7.63 -18.70
N PHE A 460 7.92 -7.66 -18.17
CA PHE A 460 7.41 -6.59 -17.34
C PHE A 460 8.29 -6.42 -16.10
N VAL A 461 8.68 -5.19 -15.78
CA VAL A 461 9.44 -4.84 -14.59
C VAL A 461 8.46 -4.36 -13.52
N LYS A 462 8.39 -5.09 -12.41
CA LYS A 462 7.54 -4.77 -11.26
C LYS A 462 8.39 -4.25 -10.10
N ALA A 463 7.96 -3.15 -9.51
CA ALA A 463 8.55 -2.63 -8.28
C ALA A 463 8.02 -3.40 -7.07
N TYR A 464 8.89 -3.66 -6.11
CA TYR A 464 8.60 -4.40 -4.88
C TYR A 464 8.96 -3.56 -3.66
N MET A 465 8.38 -3.89 -2.52
CA MET A 465 8.49 -3.22 -1.23
C MET A 465 7.77 -1.87 -1.19
N HIS A 466 7.67 -1.28 0.01
CA HIS A 466 6.96 -0.01 0.21
C HIS A 466 7.53 1.15 -0.60
N ASN A 467 8.83 1.16 -0.83
CA ASN A 467 9.52 2.22 -1.57
C ASN A 467 9.92 1.82 -3.00
N GLY A 468 9.53 0.63 -3.46
CA GLY A 468 9.82 0.15 -4.81
C GLY A 468 11.32 0.02 -5.15
N TYR A 469 12.17 -0.15 -4.14
CA TYR A 469 13.62 -0.22 -4.34
C TYR A 469 14.05 -1.45 -5.15
N LEU A 470 13.36 -2.58 -5.01
CA LEU A 470 13.66 -3.84 -5.68
C LEU A 470 12.77 -4.02 -6.91
N LEU A 471 13.34 -4.48 -8.02
CA LEU A 471 12.68 -4.49 -9.34
C LEU A 471 12.43 -5.90 -9.89
N SER A 472 12.70 -6.94 -9.11
CA SER A 472 12.39 -8.32 -9.45
C SER A 472 12.27 -9.19 -8.21
N LEU A 473 11.54 -10.31 -8.30
CA LEU A 473 11.50 -11.30 -7.21
C LEU A 473 12.88 -11.87 -6.89
N LYS A 474 13.77 -11.96 -7.88
CA LYS A 474 15.15 -12.40 -7.65
C LYS A 474 15.90 -11.40 -6.78
N GLU A 475 15.78 -10.09 -7.05
CA GLU A 475 16.36 -9.05 -6.19
C GLU A 475 15.79 -9.10 -4.77
N VAL A 476 14.48 -9.36 -4.62
CA VAL A 476 13.84 -9.52 -3.31
C VAL A 476 14.49 -10.67 -2.53
N VAL A 477 14.54 -11.87 -3.11
CA VAL A 477 15.12 -13.04 -2.44
C VAL A 477 16.62 -12.84 -2.17
N HIS A 478 17.34 -12.20 -3.10
CA HIS A 478 18.75 -11.88 -2.95
C HIS A 478 19.00 -10.88 -1.81
N PHE A 479 18.15 -9.87 -1.66
CA PHE A 479 18.18 -8.91 -0.54
C PHE A 479 18.03 -9.64 0.81
N TYR A 480 17.00 -10.47 0.95
CA TYR A 480 16.78 -11.27 2.14
C TYR A 480 17.96 -12.23 2.45
N ASN A 481 18.62 -12.72 1.40
CA ASN A 481 19.76 -13.62 1.53
C ASN A 481 21.07 -12.92 1.92
N THR A 482 21.29 -11.66 1.48
CA THR A 482 22.65 -11.08 1.47
C THR A 482 22.76 -9.69 2.09
N ARG A 483 21.67 -9.06 2.58
CA ARG A 483 21.70 -7.71 3.18
C ARG A 483 22.86 -7.53 4.16
N ASP A 484 23.11 -8.53 5.01
CA ASP A 484 24.12 -8.49 6.08
C ASP A 484 25.40 -9.26 5.74
N VAL A 485 25.51 -9.76 4.51
CA VAL A 485 26.70 -10.51 4.05
C VAL A 485 27.76 -9.58 3.50
N TYR A 486 27.35 -8.55 2.79
CA TYR A 486 28.26 -7.61 2.14
C TYR A 486 28.69 -6.49 3.09
N PRO A 487 29.92 -5.94 2.88
CA PRO A 487 30.36 -4.81 3.67
C PRO A 487 29.36 -3.65 3.62
N GLN A 488 28.88 -3.23 4.77
CA GLN A 488 28.03 -2.05 4.87
C GLN A 488 28.86 -0.80 4.55
N PRO A 489 28.33 0.18 3.81
CA PRO A 489 29.00 1.44 3.56
C PRO A 489 29.11 2.25 4.86
N VAL A 490 30.31 2.55 5.28
CA VAL A 490 30.59 3.04 6.62
C VAL A 490 30.15 4.49 6.89
N LEU A 491 29.85 5.33 5.88
CA LEU A 491 29.49 6.75 6.11
C LEU A 491 28.77 7.48 4.95
N SER A 492 28.67 6.91 3.76
CA SER A 492 28.19 7.66 2.57
C SER A 492 26.78 7.31 2.11
N GLY A 493 26.15 6.30 2.72
CA GLY A 493 24.88 5.79 2.21
C GLY A 493 24.96 5.12 0.83
N HIS A 494 26.14 5.07 0.22
CA HIS A 494 26.37 4.52 -1.13
C HIS A 494 27.28 3.30 -1.07
N CYS A 495 27.11 2.42 -2.03
CA CYS A 495 27.96 1.25 -2.19
C CYS A 495 29.43 1.65 -2.42
N PRO A 496 30.42 0.95 -1.80
CA PRO A 496 31.85 1.23 -1.97
C PRO A 496 32.30 1.09 -3.44
N ALA A 497 33.35 1.81 -3.80
CA ALA A 497 33.94 1.70 -5.14
C ALA A 497 34.39 0.23 -5.41
N GLY A 498 34.08 -0.27 -6.59
CA GLY A 498 34.38 -1.65 -7.00
C GLY A 498 33.30 -2.67 -6.62
N THR A 499 32.22 -2.25 -5.94
CA THR A 499 31.03 -3.08 -5.71
C THR A 499 29.91 -2.69 -6.66
N VAL A 500 28.91 -3.55 -6.79
CA VAL A 500 27.71 -3.32 -7.62
C VAL A 500 26.49 -3.39 -6.70
N GLU A 501 25.76 -2.28 -6.62
CA GLU A 501 24.52 -2.16 -5.84
C GLU A 501 23.53 -3.25 -6.25
N LYS A 502 22.86 -3.86 -5.29
CA LYS A 502 21.92 -4.99 -5.43
C LYS A 502 22.54 -6.32 -5.86
N VAL A 503 23.85 -6.38 -6.05
CA VAL A 503 24.57 -7.61 -6.47
C VAL A 503 25.66 -7.98 -5.47
N THR A 504 26.51 -7.05 -5.09
CA THR A 504 27.63 -7.27 -4.16
C THR A 504 27.72 -6.22 -3.07
N CYS A 505 26.72 -5.36 -2.95
CA CYS A 505 26.58 -4.33 -1.93
C CYS A 505 25.12 -3.89 -1.81
N TRP A 506 24.70 -3.57 -0.61
CA TRP A 506 23.46 -2.87 -0.28
C TRP A 506 23.80 -1.53 0.37
N PRO A 507 23.21 -0.41 -0.06
CA PRO A 507 23.30 0.85 0.69
C PRO A 507 22.76 0.69 2.13
N MET A 508 23.06 1.64 2.99
CA MET A 508 22.51 1.63 4.35
C MET A 508 20.98 1.68 4.34
N PRO A 509 20.34 1.03 5.33
CA PRO A 509 18.91 1.16 5.55
C PRO A 509 18.46 2.61 5.61
N GLU A 510 17.27 2.91 5.11
CA GLU A 510 16.66 4.23 5.28
C GLU A 510 16.39 4.54 6.75
N ASP A 511 15.85 3.57 7.46
CA ASP A 511 15.73 3.60 8.92
C ASP A 511 16.47 2.39 9.51
N PRO A 512 17.56 2.60 10.25
CA PRO A 512 18.34 1.51 10.87
C PRO A 512 17.75 1.02 12.19
N ASN A 513 16.65 1.63 12.69
CA ASN A 513 16.05 1.22 13.95
C ASN A 513 15.21 -0.05 13.77
N ASN A 514 15.21 -0.93 14.76
CA ASN A 514 14.36 -2.11 14.81
C ASN A 514 14.48 -3.08 13.61
N GLU A 515 15.64 -3.13 12.94
CA GLU A 515 15.85 -4.06 11.83
C GLU A 515 15.59 -5.52 12.23
N ASN A 516 14.94 -6.26 11.33
CA ASN A 516 14.74 -7.69 11.49
C ASN A 516 16.05 -8.46 11.24
N MET A 517 16.65 -8.97 12.30
CA MET A 517 17.93 -9.68 12.26
C MET A 517 17.81 -11.16 11.86
N THR A 518 16.61 -11.67 11.59
CA THR A 518 16.40 -13.06 11.16
C THR A 518 16.64 -13.27 9.66
N ILE A 519 16.67 -12.17 8.89
CA ILE A 519 16.98 -12.15 7.45
C ILE A 519 18.34 -11.47 7.22
N GLY A 520 18.79 -11.41 5.98
CA GLY A 520 20.02 -10.71 5.58
C GLY A 520 21.24 -11.62 5.44
N LYS A 521 21.18 -12.85 5.99
CA LYS A 521 22.28 -13.84 5.90
C LYS A 521 21.75 -15.28 5.88
N LEU A 522 20.92 -15.60 4.89
CA LEU A 522 20.27 -16.92 4.82
C LEU A 522 21.20 -18.03 4.30
N GLY A 523 22.28 -17.67 3.61
CA GLY A 523 23.26 -18.61 3.06
C GLY A 523 22.76 -19.40 1.85
N LEU A 524 21.77 -18.88 1.12
CA LEU A 524 21.27 -19.48 -0.12
C LEU A 524 22.31 -19.32 -1.24
N SER A 525 22.48 -20.37 -2.05
CA SER A 525 23.15 -20.25 -3.35
C SER A 525 22.23 -19.53 -4.35
N SER A 526 22.77 -19.01 -5.45
CA SER A 526 21.98 -18.36 -6.49
C SER A 526 20.91 -19.28 -7.09
N SER A 527 21.19 -20.59 -7.21
CA SER A 527 20.20 -21.57 -7.68
C SER A 527 19.09 -21.82 -6.65
N GLU A 528 19.40 -21.79 -5.34
CA GLU A 528 18.38 -21.89 -4.29
C GLU A 528 17.49 -20.63 -4.26
N GLU A 529 18.05 -19.44 -4.52
CA GLU A 529 17.24 -18.24 -4.71
C GLU A 529 16.29 -18.37 -5.91
N ASP A 530 16.75 -18.94 -7.04
CA ASP A 530 15.91 -19.22 -8.21
C ASP A 530 14.80 -20.24 -7.91
N ASP A 531 15.09 -21.24 -7.09
CA ASP A 531 14.09 -22.21 -6.63
C ASP A 531 13.00 -21.54 -5.78
N VAL A 532 13.37 -20.62 -4.86
CA VAL A 532 12.39 -19.83 -4.06
C VAL A 532 11.53 -18.96 -4.97
N VAL A 533 12.14 -18.28 -5.96
CA VAL A 533 11.38 -17.48 -6.95
C VAL A 533 10.41 -18.35 -7.75
N ALA A 534 10.81 -19.57 -8.13
CA ALA A 534 9.93 -20.50 -8.84
C ALA A 534 8.71 -20.88 -7.97
N PHE A 535 8.91 -21.11 -6.68
CA PHE A 535 7.82 -21.35 -5.74
C PHE A 535 6.89 -20.12 -5.62
N LEU A 536 7.42 -18.92 -5.40
CA LEU A 536 6.62 -17.69 -5.27
C LEU A 536 5.70 -17.47 -6.47
N ARG A 537 6.14 -17.83 -7.68
CA ARG A 537 5.31 -17.76 -8.89
C ARG A 537 4.14 -18.74 -8.89
N THR A 538 4.20 -19.83 -8.12
CA THR A 538 3.07 -20.77 -7.98
C THR A 538 1.91 -20.18 -7.18
N LEU A 539 2.10 -19.05 -6.50
CA LEU A 539 1.09 -18.35 -5.71
C LEU A 539 0.23 -17.38 -6.55
N THR A 540 0.43 -17.37 -7.86
CA THR A 540 -0.34 -16.54 -8.79
C THR A 540 -1.68 -17.19 -9.09
N ASP A 541 -2.76 -16.43 -8.86
CA ASP A 541 -4.14 -16.86 -9.11
C ASP A 541 -4.49 -16.98 -10.60
N GLY A 542 -5.56 -17.71 -10.89
CA GLY A 542 -6.02 -17.98 -12.26
C GLY A 542 -5.47 -19.27 -12.86
N PHE A 543 -4.79 -20.11 -12.09
CA PHE A 543 -4.32 -21.42 -12.55
C PHE A 543 -5.47 -22.38 -12.84
N PHE A 544 -6.57 -22.31 -12.10
CA PHE A 544 -7.80 -23.04 -12.35
C PHE A 544 -9.03 -22.16 -12.08
N GLN A 545 -10.18 -22.54 -12.64
CA GLN A 545 -11.44 -21.85 -12.31
C GLN A 545 -11.96 -22.37 -10.97
N PRO A 546 -12.37 -21.51 -10.04
CA PRO A 546 -12.96 -21.96 -8.78
C PRO A 546 -14.21 -22.80 -9.06
N ALA A 547 -14.34 -23.90 -8.33
CA ALA A 547 -15.64 -24.56 -8.29
C ALA A 547 -16.66 -23.59 -7.68
N ALA A 548 -17.86 -23.49 -8.23
CA ALA A 548 -18.90 -22.52 -7.85
C ALA A 548 -19.35 -22.54 -6.36
N THR A 549 -18.61 -23.21 -5.47
CA THR A 549 -18.98 -23.50 -4.09
C THR A 549 -18.01 -22.98 -3.02
N PHE A 550 -16.97 -22.20 -3.35
CA PHE A 550 -16.01 -21.70 -2.36
C PHE A 550 -16.25 -20.24 -1.90
N ALA A 551 -17.48 -19.77 -1.93
CA ALA A 551 -17.86 -18.51 -1.29
C ALA A 551 -18.28 -18.77 0.17
N SER A 552 -17.36 -19.16 1.05
CA SER A 552 -17.59 -19.05 2.49
C SER A 552 -17.08 -17.69 2.94
N THR A 553 -17.95 -16.69 2.89
CA THR A 553 -17.73 -15.37 3.49
C THR A 553 -17.29 -15.52 4.95
N PRO A 554 -16.22 -14.85 5.42
CA PRO A 554 -15.95 -14.75 6.84
C PRO A 554 -17.20 -14.21 7.56
N ALA A 555 -17.63 -14.86 8.64
CA ALA A 555 -18.85 -14.51 9.37
C ALA A 555 -18.89 -13.04 9.87
N SER A 556 -17.75 -12.35 9.89
CA SER A 556 -17.63 -10.93 10.24
C SER A 556 -18.16 -9.96 9.17
N LEU A 557 -18.19 -10.37 7.88
CA LEU A 557 -18.70 -9.55 6.78
C LEU A 557 -20.20 -9.76 6.54
N ALA A 558 -20.81 -10.79 7.11
CA ALA A 558 -22.23 -11.11 6.99
C ALA A 558 -23.13 -10.32 7.96
N ARG A 559 -22.62 -9.34 8.70
CA ARG A 559 -23.48 -8.48 9.51
C ARG A 559 -24.22 -7.50 8.58
N LYS A 560 -25.53 -7.77 8.38
CA LYS A 560 -26.45 -6.75 7.89
C LYS A 560 -26.18 -5.43 8.62
N PRO A 561 -26.19 -4.28 7.93
CA PRO A 561 -26.22 -2.98 8.59
C PRO A 561 -27.32 -3.00 9.64
N ALA A 562 -27.01 -2.58 10.85
CA ALA A 562 -28.01 -2.48 11.91
C ALA A 562 -29.11 -1.55 11.40
N THR A 563 -30.33 -2.05 11.27
CA THR A 563 -31.51 -1.20 11.00
C THR A 563 -31.53 -0.09 12.04
N PRO A 564 -31.60 1.19 11.64
CA PRO A 564 -31.69 2.27 12.61
C PRO A 564 -32.95 2.06 13.47
N PRO A 565 -32.90 2.36 14.77
CA PRO A 565 -34.07 2.21 15.63
C PRO A 565 -35.19 3.09 15.08
N LYS A 566 -36.35 2.48 14.84
CA LYS A 566 -37.58 3.21 14.52
C LYS A 566 -37.86 4.18 15.67
N ARG A 567 -37.86 5.47 15.41
CA ARG A 567 -38.45 6.48 16.30
C ARG A 567 -39.96 6.48 16.15
#